data_55fa3fc636679ac152ad4accc2bb2089
#
_entry.id   55fa3fc636679ac152ad4accc2bb2089
#
_cell.length_a   1.000
_cell.length_b   1.000
_cell.length_c   1.000
_cell.angle_alpha   90.00
_cell.angle_beta   90.00
_cell.angle_gamma   90.00
#
_symmetry.space_group_name_H-M   'P 1'
#
loop_
_entity.id
_entity.type
_entity.pdbx_description
1 polymer ?
#
loop_
_entity_poly.entity_id
_entity_poly.type
_entity_poly.pdbx_seq_one_letter_code
_entity_poly.pdbx_strand_id
1 'polypeptide(L)'
;MEGSTDERLDFGKMGFGCKHYRRRCKIRAPCCNEIFDCRHCHNEATGIFSNPFDVHDLVRSDVKQVICSVCDTEQPVARTCTNCGVNMGEYFCAVCKFYDDDTDKEQFHCDDCGICRVGGRENFFHCKKCGSCYSVSLRNNHSCVENSMRHHCPICYEYLFDSLKDTTVMKCGHTMHCECYHEMIKRDKYCCPICSRSVVDMSRTWKRIDEEIEATVMPEDYRYRKVWILCNDCNDTTEVLFHIIGQKCNHCKSYNTRTIAPPVLPQ
;
A
#
# COMPACT_ATOMS: atom_id res chain seq x y z
N MET A 1 49.71 -17.01 11.54
CA MET A 1 49.15 -16.90 10.18
C MET A 1 47.68 -16.59 10.33
N GLU A 2 47.46 -15.33 10.22
CA GLU A 2 46.19 -14.71 10.57
C GLU A 2 45.21 -14.87 9.43
N GLY A 3 44.00 -15.24 9.81
CA GLY A 3 42.91 -15.47 8.84
C GLY A 3 42.58 -14.20 8.12
N SER A 4 42.62 -14.29 6.81
CA SER A 4 41.95 -13.36 5.91
C SER A 4 40.45 -13.45 6.22
N THR A 5 39.97 -12.64 7.13
CA THR A 5 38.55 -12.30 7.20
C THR A 5 38.18 -11.70 5.87
N ASP A 6 37.26 -12.31 5.18
CA ASP A 6 36.85 -11.90 3.86
C ASP A 6 36.18 -10.50 3.96
N GLU A 7 37.00 -9.45 3.86
CA GLU A 7 36.55 -8.04 3.88
C GLU A 7 35.47 -7.75 2.84
N ARG A 8 35.32 -8.64 1.83
CA ARG A 8 34.30 -8.52 0.77
C ARG A 8 32.88 -8.76 1.27
N LEU A 9 32.71 -9.50 2.36
CA LEU A 9 31.38 -9.76 2.95
C LEU A 9 30.76 -8.54 3.61
N ASP A 10 31.58 -7.56 3.97
CA ASP A 10 31.14 -6.35 4.70
C ASP A 10 30.92 -5.11 3.82
N PHE A 11 31.17 -5.17 2.52
CA PHE A 11 31.04 -3.98 1.66
C PHE A 11 29.68 -3.31 1.70
N GLY A 12 28.58 -4.07 1.75
CA GLY A 12 27.23 -3.53 1.91
C GLY A 12 27.03 -2.88 3.28
N LYS A 13 27.61 -3.46 4.33
CA LYS A 13 27.60 -2.91 5.70
C LYS A 13 28.52 -1.70 5.87
N MET A 14 29.52 -1.55 5.02
CA MET A 14 30.48 -0.46 5.01
C MET A 14 29.98 0.84 4.34
N GLY A 15 28.69 0.97 4.07
CA GLY A 15 28.09 2.22 3.61
C GLY A 15 27.83 2.32 2.11
N PHE A 16 27.99 1.23 1.34
CA PHE A 16 27.57 1.21 -0.07
C PHE A 16 26.04 1.12 -0.19
N GLY A 17 25.50 1.79 -1.22
CA GLY A 17 24.09 1.87 -1.51
C GLY A 17 23.48 3.22 -1.15
N CYS A 18 22.20 3.23 -0.80
CA CYS A 18 21.44 4.45 -0.53
C CYS A 18 20.48 4.26 0.67
N LYS A 19 19.70 5.28 0.98
CA LYS A 19 18.66 5.22 2.03
C LYS A 19 17.60 4.13 1.79
N HIS A 20 17.41 3.69 0.52
CA HIS A 20 16.40 2.69 0.16
C HIS A 20 16.94 1.26 0.22
N TYR A 21 18.17 1.05 -0.29
CA TYR A 21 18.78 -0.27 -0.40
C TYR A 21 20.28 -0.22 -0.11
N ARG A 22 20.79 -1.20 0.61
CA ARG A 22 22.21 -1.44 0.78
C ARG A 22 22.67 -2.41 -0.30
N ARG A 23 23.65 -2.03 -1.12
CA ARG A 23 24.16 -2.85 -2.22
C ARG A 23 25.44 -2.28 -2.79
N ARG A 24 26.21 -3.13 -3.44
CA ARG A 24 27.55 -2.81 -3.96
C ARG A 24 27.53 -2.50 -5.47
N CYS A 25 26.40 -1.98 -5.97
CA CYS A 25 26.29 -1.53 -7.35
C CYS A 25 25.32 -0.35 -7.49
N LYS A 26 25.52 0.40 -8.58
CA LYS A 26 24.62 1.42 -9.10
C LYS A 26 23.99 0.90 -10.40
N ILE A 27 22.95 1.54 -10.88
CA ILE A 27 22.27 1.22 -12.12
C ILE A 27 22.46 2.35 -13.12
N ARG A 28 22.61 2.01 -14.41
CA ARG A 28 22.44 2.97 -15.50
C ARG A 28 20.96 2.99 -15.90
N ALA A 29 20.33 4.13 -15.74
CA ALA A 29 18.91 4.30 -16.07
C ALA A 29 18.72 4.31 -17.59
N PRO A 30 17.92 3.40 -18.18
CA PRO A 30 17.74 3.33 -19.63
C PRO A 30 16.97 4.51 -20.21
N CYS A 31 16.20 5.22 -19.40
CA CYS A 31 15.37 6.36 -19.81
C CYS A 31 16.16 7.67 -20.00
N CYS A 32 17.20 7.91 -19.19
CA CYS A 32 18.01 9.14 -19.23
C CYS A 32 19.51 8.90 -19.40
N ASN A 33 19.95 7.64 -19.38
CA ASN A 33 21.36 7.23 -19.46
C ASN A 33 22.25 7.72 -18.29
N GLU A 34 21.65 8.17 -17.18
CA GLU A 34 22.36 8.59 -15.98
C GLU A 34 22.53 7.44 -14.99
N ILE A 35 23.46 7.60 -14.03
CA ILE A 35 23.77 6.59 -13.01
C ILE A 35 23.12 6.96 -11.68
N PHE A 36 22.37 6.00 -11.11
CA PHE A 36 21.69 6.14 -9.82
C PHE A 36 21.99 4.97 -8.91
N ASP A 37 21.95 5.19 -7.59
CA ASP A 37 22.09 4.12 -6.64
C ASP A 37 20.93 3.12 -6.70
N CYS A 38 19.72 3.56 -7.02
CA CYS A 38 18.56 2.69 -7.23
C CYS A 38 17.43 3.40 -8.01
N ARG A 39 16.38 2.65 -8.36
CA ARG A 39 15.20 3.21 -9.04
C ARG A 39 14.50 4.32 -8.25
N HIS A 40 14.44 4.20 -6.92
CA HIS A 40 13.80 5.23 -6.08
C HIS A 40 14.64 6.52 -6.06
N CYS A 41 15.97 6.40 -6.00
CA CYS A 41 16.86 7.57 -6.16
C CYS A 41 16.66 8.25 -7.50
N HIS A 42 16.49 7.48 -8.59
CA HIS A 42 16.17 8.01 -9.90
C HIS A 42 14.81 8.75 -9.87
N ASN A 43 13.74 8.09 -9.45
CA ASN A 43 12.40 8.64 -9.47
C ASN A 43 12.25 9.88 -8.56
N GLU A 44 12.96 9.90 -7.41
CA GLU A 44 13.04 11.10 -6.57
C GLU A 44 13.75 12.26 -7.28
N ALA A 45 14.85 11.99 -7.98
CA ALA A 45 15.59 13.01 -8.70
C ALA A 45 14.80 13.56 -9.90
N THR A 46 14.12 12.71 -10.65
CA THR A 46 13.30 13.10 -11.80
C THR A 46 11.96 13.72 -11.40
N GLY A 47 11.40 13.32 -10.26
CA GLY A 47 10.13 13.84 -9.76
C GLY A 47 10.12 15.30 -9.35
N ILE A 48 11.30 15.92 -9.15
CA ILE A 48 11.46 17.35 -8.81
C ILE A 48 11.68 18.26 -10.00
N PHE A 49 11.70 17.75 -11.22
CA PHE A 49 11.90 18.57 -12.42
C PHE A 49 10.76 19.60 -12.56
N SER A 50 11.14 20.83 -12.89
CA SER A 50 10.20 21.93 -13.06
C SER A 50 9.30 21.76 -14.29
N ASN A 51 9.75 20.99 -15.27
CA ASN A 51 8.98 20.67 -16.46
C ASN A 51 8.29 19.30 -16.30
N PRO A 52 6.96 19.23 -16.27
CA PRO A 52 6.24 17.97 -16.12
C PRO A 52 6.52 16.91 -17.19
N PHE A 53 7.00 17.32 -18.38
CA PHE A 53 7.36 16.40 -19.46
C PHE A 53 8.67 15.65 -19.20
N ASP A 54 9.51 16.13 -18.30
CA ASP A 54 10.78 15.51 -17.92
C ASP A 54 10.62 14.55 -16.74
N VAL A 55 9.46 14.61 -16.04
CA VAL A 55 9.13 13.71 -14.95
C VAL A 55 8.82 12.31 -15.52
N HIS A 56 9.58 11.32 -15.11
CA HIS A 56 9.39 9.94 -15.54
C HIS A 56 9.89 8.95 -14.50
N ASP A 57 9.34 7.74 -14.54
CA ASP A 57 9.72 6.64 -13.67
C ASP A 57 10.63 5.64 -14.37
N LEU A 58 11.59 5.10 -13.63
CA LEU A 58 12.47 4.05 -14.11
C LEU A 58 11.75 2.70 -14.13
N VAL A 59 11.67 2.08 -15.31
CA VAL A 59 11.21 0.70 -15.48
C VAL A 59 12.37 -0.25 -15.19
N ARG A 60 12.32 -0.96 -14.05
CA ARG A 60 13.41 -1.83 -13.57
C ARG A 60 13.79 -2.94 -14.54
N SER A 61 12.80 -3.56 -15.19
CA SER A 61 13.04 -4.64 -16.16
C SER A 61 13.95 -4.23 -17.31
N ASP A 62 13.96 -2.93 -17.64
CA ASP A 62 14.69 -2.39 -18.79
C ASP A 62 16.15 -2.06 -18.47
N VAL A 63 16.55 -2.11 -17.20
CA VAL A 63 17.94 -1.92 -16.77
C VAL A 63 18.81 -3.02 -17.36
N LYS A 64 19.79 -2.64 -18.15
CA LYS A 64 20.74 -3.56 -18.83
C LYS A 64 22.14 -3.51 -18.24
N GLN A 65 22.52 -2.37 -17.66
CA GLN A 65 23.89 -2.11 -17.19
C GLN A 65 23.87 -1.73 -15.70
N VAL A 66 24.88 -2.21 -15.01
CA VAL A 66 25.16 -1.89 -13.60
C VAL A 66 26.63 -1.47 -13.46
N ILE A 67 26.89 -0.63 -12.48
CA ILE A 67 28.22 -0.15 -12.16
C ILE A 67 28.61 -0.69 -10.78
N CYS A 68 29.72 -1.41 -10.70
CA CYS A 68 30.26 -1.89 -9.44
C CYS A 68 30.69 -0.72 -8.57
N SER A 69 30.20 -0.63 -7.33
CA SER A 69 30.57 0.46 -6.40
C SER A 69 31.95 0.27 -5.78
N VAL A 70 32.61 -0.87 -5.99
CA VAL A 70 33.93 -1.19 -5.45
C VAL A 70 35.05 -0.84 -6.43
N CYS A 71 34.84 -1.05 -7.73
CA CYS A 71 35.88 -0.87 -8.74
C CYS A 71 35.43 -0.07 -9.97
N ASP A 72 34.27 0.56 -9.90
CA ASP A 72 33.66 1.41 -10.94
C ASP A 72 33.50 0.74 -12.32
N THR A 73 33.62 -0.59 -12.40
CA THR A 73 33.41 -1.32 -13.63
C THR A 73 31.94 -1.31 -14.02
N GLU A 74 31.65 -0.81 -15.21
CA GLU A 74 30.34 -0.91 -15.84
C GLU A 74 30.23 -2.24 -16.60
N GLN A 75 29.13 -2.96 -16.38
CA GLN A 75 28.90 -4.30 -16.94
C GLN A 75 27.42 -4.60 -17.14
N PRO A 76 27.08 -5.62 -17.93
CA PRO A 76 25.71 -6.16 -17.96
C PRO A 76 25.25 -6.60 -16.57
N VAL A 77 23.93 -6.57 -16.35
CA VAL A 77 23.33 -7.02 -15.09
C VAL A 77 23.79 -8.44 -14.76
N ALA A 78 24.48 -8.61 -13.65
CA ALA A 78 24.96 -9.89 -13.12
C ALA A 78 25.01 -9.83 -11.59
N ARG A 79 25.08 -11.00 -10.92
CA ARG A 79 25.17 -11.07 -9.45
C ARG A 79 26.52 -10.58 -8.93
N THR A 80 27.60 -10.90 -9.66
CA THR A 80 28.98 -10.59 -9.29
C THR A 80 29.63 -9.64 -10.29
N CYS A 81 30.56 -8.85 -9.81
CA CYS A 81 31.38 -8.00 -10.67
C CYS A 81 32.34 -8.86 -11.47
N THR A 82 32.39 -8.65 -12.81
CA THR A 82 33.26 -9.38 -13.73
C THR A 82 34.75 -9.01 -13.56
N ASN A 83 35.03 -7.82 -13.01
CA ASN A 83 36.40 -7.33 -12.81
C ASN A 83 36.96 -7.70 -11.43
N CYS A 84 36.31 -7.27 -10.34
CA CYS A 84 36.83 -7.49 -8.99
C CYS A 84 36.23 -8.70 -8.27
N GLY A 85 35.22 -9.36 -8.85
CA GLY A 85 34.59 -10.55 -8.28
C GLY A 85 33.70 -10.31 -7.07
N VAL A 86 33.44 -9.04 -6.69
CA VAL A 86 32.58 -8.74 -5.55
C VAL A 86 31.13 -9.13 -5.86
N ASN A 87 30.44 -9.68 -4.87
CA ASN A 87 29.01 -9.91 -4.94
C ASN A 87 28.29 -8.56 -4.80
N MET A 88 27.53 -8.12 -5.81
CA MET A 88 26.90 -6.80 -5.86
C MET A 88 25.65 -6.66 -4.99
N GLY A 89 25.14 -7.75 -4.43
CA GLY A 89 24.06 -7.82 -3.44
C GLY A 89 23.86 -9.25 -2.97
N GLU A 90 23.67 -9.48 -1.67
CA GLU A 90 23.45 -10.80 -1.12
C GLU A 90 22.14 -11.40 -1.66
N TYR A 91 21.07 -10.61 -1.65
CA TYR A 91 19.89 -10.92 -2.44
C TYR A 91 20.05 -10.34 -3.86
N PHE A 92 19.81 -11.18 -4.86
CA PHE A 92 19.81 -10.79 -6.26
C PHE A 92 18.63 -11.43 -7.00
N CYS A 93 17.83 -10.60 -7.67
CA CYS A 93 16.76 -11.05 -8.56
C CYS A 93 17.04 -10.63 -10.00
N ALA A 94 17.32 -11.59 -10.86
CA ALA A 94 17.60 -11.34 -12.29
C ALA A 94 16.39 -10.78 -13.06
N VAL A 95 15.16 -11.12 -12.65
CA VAL A 95 13.92 -10.59 -13.25
C VAL A 95 13.73 -9.12 -12.92
N CYS A 96 13.81 -8.77 -11.63
CA CYS A 96 13.60 -7.41 -11.16
C CYS A 96 14.84 -6.51 -11.28
N LYS A 97 16.00 -7.04 -11.67
CA LYS A 97 17.29 -6.32 -11.63
C LYS A 97 17.53 -5.68 -10.25
N PHE A 98 17.19 -6.44 -9.22
CA PHE A 98 17.16 -5.96 -7.84
C PHE A 98 18.28 -6.59 -7.02
N TYR A 99 18.95 -5.75 -6.24
CA TYR A 99 20.05 -6.10 -5.35
C TYR A 99 19.77 -5.51 -3.96
N ASP A 100 20.03 -6.28 -2.91
CA ASP A 100 19.98 -5.83 -1.52
C ASP A 100 20.92 -6.68 -0.65
N ASP A 101 21.69 -6.06 0.23
CA ASP A 101 22.56 -6.75 1.18
C ASP A 101 21.85 -7.03 2.52
N ASP A 102 20.70 -6.40 2.73
CA ASP A 102 19.90 -6.56 3.94
C ASP A 102 18.97 -7.76 3.79
N THR A 103 19.52 -8.95 3.99
CA THR A 103 18.81 -10.23 3.85
C THR A 103 17.84 -10.50 5.00
N ASP A 104 17.95 -9.77 6.12
CA ASP A 104 16.99 -9.86 7.24
C ASP A 104 15.58 -9.43 6.82
N LYS A 105 15.44 -8.72 5.70
CA LYS A 105 14.15 -8.43 5.07
C LYS A 105 13.48 -9.65 4.43
N GLU A 106 14.18 -10.78 4.32
CA GLU A 106 13.65 -12.01 3.71
C GLU A 106 12.98 -11.76 2.34
N GLN A 107 13.74 -11.15 1.42
CA GLN A 107 13.25 -10.83 0.08
C GLN A 107 12.92 -12.08 -0.71
N PHE A 108 11.85 -12.01 -1.49
CA PHE A 108 11.48 -13.07 -2.44
C PHE A 108 10.85 -12.49 -3.70
N HIS A 109 11.01 -13.16 -4.84
CA HIS A 109 10.28 -12.81 -6.06
C HIS A 109 8.91 -13.49 -6.07
N CYS A 110 7.87 -12.75 -6.42
CA CYS A 110 6.55 -13.30 -6.71
C CYS A 110 6.28 -13.21 -8.20
N ASP A 111 6.22 -14.37 -8.88
CA ASP A 111 6.02 -14.44 -10.34
C ASP A 111 4.67 -13.84 -10.76
N ASP A 112 3.60 -14.09 -9.99
CA ASP A 112 2.27 -13.52 -10.26
C ASP A 112 2.21 -12.00 -10.10
N CYS A 113 2.96 -11.44 -9.13
CA CYS A 113 3.09 -9.99 -8.98
C CYS A 113 4.07 -9.38 -10.00
N GLY A 114 5.05 -10.15 -10.50
CA GLY A 114 6.15 -9.68 -11.33
C GLY A 114 7.18 -8.81 -10.59
N ILE A 115 7.15 -8.81 -9.25
CA ILE A 115 8.07 -7.99 -8.43
C ILE A 115 8.58 -8.75 -7.20
N CYS A 116 9.70 -8.26 -6.65
CA CYS A 116 10.19 -8.73 -5.35
C CYS A 116 9.37 -8.14 -4.20
N ARG A 117 9.16 -8.95 -3.17
CA ARG A 117 8.52 -8.62 -1.90
C ARG A 117 9.47 -8.91 -0.76
N VAL A 118 9.11 -8.49 0.45
CA VAL A 118 9.86 -8.72 1.70
C VAL A 118 9.00 -9.44 2.72
N GLY A 119 9.62 -10.04 3.74
CA GLY A 119 8.93 -10.70 4.86
C GLY A 119 8.76 -12.21 4.71
N GLY A 120 9.57 -12.87 3.87
CA GLY A 120 9.58 -14.32 3.70
C GLY A 120 8.46 -14.86 2.79
N ARG A 121 8.83 -15.76 1.88
CA ARG A 121 7.87 -16.34 0.92
C ARG A 121 6.76 -17.14 1.61
N GLU A 122 7.06 -17.81 2.69
CA GLU A 122 6.15 -18.65 3.48
C GLU A 122 5.08 -17.83 4.22
N ASN A 123 5.37 -16.58 4.51
CA ASN A 123 4.46 -15.66 5.22
C ASN A 123 3.45 -14.99 4.29
N PHE A 124 3.57 -15.19 2.97
CA PHE A 124 2.73 -14.54 1.98
C PHE A 124 2.10 -15.53 0.99
N PHE A 125 0.91 -15.19 0.54
CA PHE A 125 0.26 -15.84 -0.60
C PHE A 125 -0.15 -14.79 -1.63
N HIS A 126 -0.16 -15.17 -2.91
CA HIS A 126 -0.70 -14.31 -3.96
C HIS A 126 -2.20 -14.53 -4.10
N CYS A 127 -3.00 -13.48 -3.94
CA CYS A 127 -4.43 -13.52 -4.23
C CYS A 127 -4.66 -13.11 -5.69
N LYS A 128 -5.05 -14.05 -6.53
CA LYS A 128 -5.27 -13.82 -7.96
C LYS A 128 -6.35 -12.77 -8.23
N LYS A 129 -7.42 -12.70 -7.42
CA LYS A 129 -8.49 -11.72 -7.56
C LYS A 129 -8.02 -10.31 -7.20
N CYS A 130 -7.26 -10.18 -6.12
CA CYS A 130 -6.72 -8.88 -5.69
C CYS A 130 -5.48 -8.46 -6.49
N GLY A 131 -4.84 -9.37 -7.24
CA GLY A 131 -3.65 -9.11 -8.04
C GLY A 131 -2.41 -8.76 -7.21
N SER A 132 -2.33 -9.23 -5.94
CA SER A 132 -1.23 -8.91 -5.04
C SER A 132 -0.96 -10.00 -3.98
N CYS A 133 0.23 -9.92 -3.36
CA CYS A 133 0.59 -10.74 -2.21
C CYS A 133 0.03 -10.14 -0.92
N TYR A 134 -0.51 -11.01 -0.07
CA TYR A 134 -0.99 -10.71 1.28
C TYR A 134 -0.42 -11.69 2.28
N SER A 135 -0.37 -11.30 3.56
CA SER A 135 -0.03 -12.22 4.64
C SER A 135 -0.93 -13.44 4.65
N VAL A 136 -0.38 -14.62 4.94
CA VAL A 136 -1.12 -15.89 5.03
C VAL A 136 -2.28 -15.82 6.04
N SER A 137 -2.22 -14.95 7.04
CA SER A 137 -3.31 -14.69 7.99
C SER A 137 -4.59 -14.17 7.31
N LEU A 138 -4.48 -13.56 6.13
CA LEU A 138 -5.59 -13.05 5.34
C LEU A 138 -6.11 -14.04 4.29
N ARG A 139 -5.53 -15.24 4.16
CA ARG A 139 -5.82 -16.17 3.06
C ARG A 139 -7.31 -16.47 2.87
N ASN A 140 -8.06 -16.65 3.93
CA ASN A 140 -9.50 -16.92 3.87
C ASN A 140 -10.32 -15.88 4.66
N ASN A 141 -9.70 -14.75 4.99
CA ASN A 141 -10.26 -13.75 5.89
C ASN A 141 -10.04 -12.31 5.37
N HIS A 142 -10.24 -12.11 4.05
CA HIS A 142 -10.26 -10.76 3.48
C HIS A 142 -11.36 -10.64 2.43
N SER A 143 -11.94 -9.46 2.33
CA SER A 143 -12.85 -9.11 1.24
C SER A 143 -12.03 -8.81 0.00
N CYS A 144 -12.17 -9.64 -1.05
CA CYS A 144 -11.43 -9.43 -2.28
C CYS A 144 -11.99 -8.23 -3.07
N VAL A 145 -11.11 -7.30 -3.39
CA VAL A 145 -11.34 -6.20 -4.33
C VAL A 145 -10.36 -6.38 -5.48
N GLU A 146 -10.86 -6.36 -6.71
CA GLU A 146 -10.02 -6.54 -7.88
C GLU A 146 -8.95 -5.46 -7.95
N ASN A 147 -7.69 -5.87 -8.16
CA ASN A 147 -6.53 -4.98 -8.25
C ASN A 147 -6.38 -4.03 -7.05
N SER A 148 -6.75 -4.47 -5.85
CA SER A 148 -6.86 -3.63 -4.63
C SER A 148 -5.58 -2.91 -4.20
N MET A 149 -4.41 -3.31 -4.74
CA MET A 149 -3.13 -2.62 -4.52
C MET A 149 -2.69 -1.76 -5.72
N ARG A 150 -3.35 -1.88 -6.89
CA ARG A 150 -2.95 -1.17 -8.11
C ARG A 150 -3.62 0.21 -8.22
N HIS A 151 -3.56 0.97 -7.14
CA HIS A 151 -4.04 2.34 -7.07
C HIS A 151 -3.18 3.17 -6.09
N HIS A 152 -3.41 4.47 -6.08
CA HIS A 152 -2.73 5.37 -5.15
C HIS A 152 -3.39 5.33 -3.77
N CYS A 153 -2.58 5.47 -2.72
CA CYS A 153 -3.09 5.62 -1.36
C CYS A 153 -4.06 6.83 -1.31
N PRO A 154 -5.30 6.68 -0.81
CA PRO A 154 -6.28 7.76 -0.83
C PRO A 154 -5.94 8.93 0.11
N ILE A 155 -4.86 8.82 0.89
CA ILE A 155 -4.41 9.84 1.84
C ILE A 155 -3.17 10.58 1.33
N CYS A 156 -2.08 9.85 0.99
CA CYS A 156 -0.81 10.47 0.59
C CYS A 156 -0.54 10.43 -0.93
N TYR A 157 -1.42 9.81 -1.70
CA TYR A 157 -1.35 9.69 -3.16
C TYR A 157 -0.13 8.94 -3.73
N GLU A 158 0.68 8.28 -2.89
CA GLU A 158 1.74 7.40 -3.35
C GLU A 158 1.13 6.08 -3.88
N TYR A 159 1.70 5.54 -4.97
CA TYR A 159 1.23 4.29 -5.57
C TYR A 159 1.53 3.09 -4.66
N LEU A 160 0.52 2.27 -4.37
CA LEU A 160 0.61 1.25 -3.32
C LEU A 160 1.36 -0.01 -3.75
N PHE A 161 1.23 -0.43 -5.02
CA PHE A 161 1.64 -1.77 -5.44
C PHE A 161 3.13 -2.05 -5.25
N ASP A 162 3.98 -1.07 -5.43
CA ASP A 162 5.43 -1.17 -5.31
C ASP A 162 6.03 -0.15 -4.33
N SER A 163 5.19 0.42 -3.46
CA SER A 163 5.62 1.26 -2.33
C SER A 163 6.52 0.47 -1.37
N LEU A 164 7.45 1.18 -0.74
CA LEU A 164 8.29 0.65 0.35
C LEU A 164 7.60 0.70 1.72
N LYS A 165 6.47 1.41 1.81
CA LYS A 165 5.70 1.53 3.05
C LYS A 165 4.78 0.34 3.24
N ASP A 166 4.59 -0.03 4.50
CA ASP A 166 3.65 -1.08 4.86
C ASP A 166 2.21 -0.69 4.48
N THR A 167 1.48 -1.67 3.98
CA THR A 167 0.08 -1.50 3.58
C THR A 167 -0.85 -2.34 4.45
N THR A 168 -2.07 -1.85 4.63
CA THR A 168 -3.13 -2.56 5.34
C THR A 168 -4.35 -2.78 4.45
N VAL A 169 -5.02 -3.90 4.65
CA VAL A 169 -6.30 -4.24 4.00
C VAL A 169 -7.43 -3.99 4.99
N MET A 170 -8.31 -3.07 4.67
CA MET A 170 -9.47 -2.77 5.51
C MET A 170 -10.54 -3.86 5.39
N LYS A 171 -11.49 -3.93 6.34
CA LYS A 171 -12.62 -4.89 6.33
C LYS A 171 -13.42 -4.87 5.02
N CYS A 172 -13.50 -3.73 4.35
CA CYS A 172 -14.14 -3.57 3.05
C CYS A 172 -13.33 -4.09 1.84
N GLY A 173 -12.07 -4.49 2.07
CA GLY A 173 -11.13 -5.00 1.05
C GLY A 173 -10.27 -3.92 0.38
N HIS A 174 -10.56 -2.64 0.57
CA HIS A 174 -9.70 -1.56 0.08
C HIS A 174 -8.41 -1.48 0.89
N THR A 175 -7.35 -1.00 0.25
CA THR A 175 -6.00 -0.92 0.83
C THR A 175 -5.51 0.52 0.91
N MET A 176 -4.62 0.77 1.86
CA MET A 176 -3.86 2.01 2.01
C MET A 176 -2.58 1.74 2.82
N HIS A 177 -1.70 2.72 2.97
CA HIS A 177 -0.55 2.58 3.87
C HIS A 177 -1.00 2.46 5.33
N CYS A 178 -0.31 1.64 6.12
CA CYS A 178 -0.57 1.48 7.56
C CYS A 178 -0.49 2.80 8.31
N GLU A 179 0.53 3.61 8.04
CA GLU A 179 0.71 4.92 8.66
C GLU A 179 -0.47 5.86 8.33
N CYS A 180 -0.89 5.90 7.06
CA CYS A 180 -2.02 6.70 6.61
C CYS A 180 -3.33 6.27 7.29
N TYR A 181 -3.52 4.95 7.47
CA TYR A 181 -4.66 4.40 8.20
C TYR A 181 -4.65 4.85 9.67
N HIS A 182 -3.52 4.73 10.35
CA HIS A 182 -3.41 5.14 11.75
C HIS A 182 -3.62 6.66 11.93
N GLU A 183 -3.05 7.49 11.04
CA GLU A 183 -3.28 8.93 11.07
C GLU A 183 -4.74 9.32 10.80
N MET A 184 -5.42 8.60 9.91
CA MET A 184 -6.84 8.76 9.66
C MET A 184 -7.68 8.48 10.92
N ILE A 185 -7.39 7.37 11.61
CA ILE A 185 -8.08 6.99 12.85
C ILE A 185 -7.81 7.99 13.98
N LYS A 186 -6.57 8.47 14.15
CA LYS A 186 -6.20 9.51 15.13
C LYS A 186 -6.97 10.83 14.92
N ARG A 187 -7.41 11.10 13.70
CA ARG A 187 -8.21 12.28 13.36
C ARG A 187 -9.72 12.01 13.37
N ASP A 188 -10.16 10.99 14.08
CA ASP A 188 -11.57 10.59 14.21
C ASP A 188 -12.26 10.29 12.86
N LYS A 189 -11.48 9.86 11.85
CA LYS A 189 -12.01 9.42 10.56
C LYS A 189 -12.11 7.89 10.55
N TYR A 190 -13.30 7.36 10.79
CA TYR A 190 -13.53 5.92 10.98
C TYR A 190 -14.13 5.23 9.76
N CYS A 191 -14.20 5.92 8.62
CA CYS A 191 -14.74 5.37 7.38
C CYS A 191 -13.66 5.25 6.31
N CYS A 192 -13.78 4.21 5.48
CA CYS A 192 -12.93 4.03 4.30
C CYS A 192 -13.09 5.22 3.35
N PRO A 193 -12.02 5.92 2.96
CA PRO A 193 -12.11 7.08 2.06
C PRO A 193 -12.63 6.73 0.65
N ILE A 194 -12.55 5.44 0.25
CA ILE A 194 -12.95 4.97 -1.07
C ILE A 194 -14.43 4.60 -1.12
N CYS A 195 -14.94 3.85 -0.12
CA CYS A 195 -16.31 3.32 -0.15
C CYS A 195 -17.18 3.75 1.05
N SER A 196 -16.66 4.58 1.94
CA SER A 196 -17.34 5.11 3.12
C SER A 196 -17.78 4.07 4.17
N ARG A 197 -17.44 2.78 4.02
CA ARG A 197 -17.72 1.77 5.05
C ARG A 197 -16.91 2.01 6.31
N SER A 198 -17.49 1.72 7.47
CA SER A 198 -16.80 1.76 8.75
C SER A 198 -15.62 0.78 8.77
N VAL A 199 -14.43 1.25 9.15
CA VAL A 199 -13.18 0.46 9.13
C VAL A 199 -12.81 -0.08 10.52
N VAL A 200 -13.43 0.45 11.56
CA VAL A 200 -13.29 0.00 12.97
C VAL A 200 -14.62 -0.53 13.51
N ASP A 201 -14.59 -1.13 14.69
CA ASP A 201 -15.82 -1.49 15.41
C ASP A 201 -16.45 -0.22 16.01
N MET A 202 -17.62 0.13 15.50
CA MET A 202 -18.39 1.30 15.91
C MET A 202 -19.51 0.98 16.93
N SER A 203 -19.60 -0.25 17.42
CA SER A 203 -20.72 -0.71 18.28
C SER A 203 -20.92 0.17 19.51
N ARG A 204 -19.85 0.61 20.18
CA ARG A 204 -19.93 1.52 21.33
C ARG A 204 -20.45 2.90 20.95
N THR A 205 -20.02 3.41 19.80
CA THR A 205 -20.48 4.71 19.28
C THR A 205 -21.96 4.63 18.92
N TRP A 206 -22.39 3.55 18.26
CA TRP A 206 -23.79 3.37 17.91
C TRP A 206 -24.69 3.29 19.15
N LYS A 207 -24.24 2.58 20.20
CA LYS A 207 -24.97 2.52 21.47
C LYS A 207 -25.10 3.91 22.13
N ARG A 208 -24.04 4.72 22.12
CA ARG A 208 -24.10 6.09 22.65
C ARG A 208 -25.09 6.94 21.86
N ILE A 209 -25.11 6.82 20.53
CA ILE A 209 -26.08 7.53 19.68
C ILE A 209 -27.51 7.04 19.98
N ASP A 210 -27.74 5.76 20.23
CA ASP A 210 -29.06 5.24 20.68
C ASP A 210 -29.49 5.95 21.96
N GLU A 211 -28.63 6.02 22.98
CA GLU A 211 -28.89 6.67 24.25
C GLU A 211 -29.20 8.18 24.09
N GLU A 212 -28.45 8.87 23.21
CA GLU A 212 -28.69 10.29 22.89
C GLU A 212 -30.03 10.50 22.19
N ILE A 213 -30.41 9.60 21.27
CA ILE A 213 -31.70 9.64 20.57
C ILE A 213 -32.85 9.45 21.54
N GLU A 214 -32.75 8.47 22.46
CA GLU A 214 -33.77 8.22 23.48
C GLU A 214 -33.94 9.41 24.43
N ALA A 215 -32.86 10.13 24.75
CA ALA A 215 -32.89 11.29 25.64
C ALA A 215 -33.36 12.58 24.95
N THR A 216 -33.42 12.60 23.63
CA THR A 216 -33.69 13.82 22.85
C THR A 216 -35.16 13.89 22.43
N VAL A 217 -35.86 14.94 22.87
CA VAL A 217 -37.23 15.20 22.44
C VAL A 217 -37.23 15.85 21.06
N MET A 218 -37.83 15.17 20.08
CA MET A 218 -38.01 15.68 18.75
C MET A 218 -39.06 16.78 18.69
N PRO A 219 -38.79 17.91 17.96
CA PRO A 219 -39.81 18.90 17.66
C PRO A 219 -41.02 18.27 16.95
N GLU A 220 -42.23 18.80 17.24
CA GLU A 220 -43.49 18.21 16.70
C GLU A 220 -43.49 18.09 15.17
N ASP A 221 -42.98 19.07 14.48
CA ASP A 221 -42.91 19.12 13.00
C ASP A 221 -42.06 17.97 12.39
N TYR A 222 -41.19 17.35 13.18
CA TYR A 222 -40.28 16.29 12.72
C TYR A 222 -40.58 14.92 13.33
N ARG A 223 -41.49 14.83 14.33
CA ARG A 223 -41.76 13.62 15.11
C ARG A 223 -42.15 12.42 14.26
N TYR A 224 -42.90 12.62 13.17
CA TYR A 224 -43.41 11.56 12.29
C TYR A 224 -42.81 11.64 10.88
N ARG A 225 -41.81 12.50 10.68
CA ARG A 225 -41.16 12.64 9.39
C ARG A 225 -40.35 11.40 9.08
N LYS A 226 -40.54 10.83 7.88
CA LYS A 226 -39.76 9.71 7.37
C LYS A 226 -38.78 10.20 6.32
N VAL A 227 -37.65 9.50 6.21
CA VAL A 227 -36.60 9.73 5.23
C VAL A 227 -36.08 8.40 4.70
N TRP A 228 -35.72 8.37 3.45
CA TRP A 228 -34.99 7.27 2.86
C TRP A 228 -33.50 7.41 3.14
N ILE A 229 -32.88 6.33 3.56
CA ILE A 229 -31.45 6.25 3.83
C ILE A 229 -30.79 5.14 3.03
N LEU A 230 -29.55 5.39 2.65
CA LEU A 230 -28.59 4.37 2.22
C LEU A 230 -27.59 4.16 3.33
N CYS A 231 -27.44 2.92 3.77
CA CYS A 231 -26.42 2.52 4.73
C CYS A 231 -25.09 2.25 4.02
N ASN A 232 -24.02 2.97 4.39
CA ASN A 232 -22.70 2.74 3.83
C ASN A 232 -22.08 1.41 4.25
N ASP A 233 -22.47 0.85 5.42
CA ASP A 233 -21.88 -0.39 5.94
C ASP A 233 -22.45 -1.65 5.30
N CYS A 234 -23.75 -1.72 5.04
CA CYS A 234 -24.39 -2.90 4.45
C CYS A 234 -25.01 -2.68 3.07
N ASN A 235 -24.97 -1.44 2.55
CA ASN A 235 -25.58 -1.02 1.28
C ASN A 235 -27.12 -1.20 1.23
N ASP A 236 -27.77 -1.35 2.38
CA ASP A 236 -29.22 -1.44 2.43
C ASP A 236 -29.87 -0.06 2.29
N THR A 237 -31.01 -0.02 1.62
CA THR A 237 -31.81 1.20 1.40
C THR A 237 -33.15 1.02 2.06
N THR A 238 -33.43 1.81 3.10
CA THR A 238 -34.66 1.69 3.88
C THR A 238 -35.26 3.05 4.20
N GLU A 239 -36.59 3.06 4.46
CA GLU A 239 -37.27 4.21 5.03
C GLU A 239 -37.25 4.13 6.55
N VAL A 240 -36.81 5.18 7.20
CA VAL A 240 -36.72 5.29 8.67
C VAL A 240 -37.31 6.60 9.16
N LEU A 241 -37.62 6.69 10.46
CA LEU A 241 -37.97 7.97 11.06
C LEU A 241 -36.75 8.90 11.06
N PHE A 242 -36.99 10.14 10.71
CA PHE A 242 -35.98 11.19 10.79
C PHE A 242 -35.67 11.50 12.26
N HIS A 243 -34.40 11.62 12.59
CA HIS A 243 -33.93 12.12 13.87
C HIS A 243 -32.76 13.07 13.68
N ILE A 244 -32.70 14.19 14.44
CA ILE A 244 -31.68 15.24 14.28
C ILE A 244 -30.26 14.74 14.58
N ILE A 245 -30.11 13.72 15.43
CA ILE A 245 -28.81 13.16 15.82
C ILE A 245 -28.32 12.17 14.76
N GLY A 246 -29.22 11.36 14.17
CA GLY A 246 -28.84 10.38 13.15
C GLY A 246 -29.97 9.43 12.79
N GLN A 247 -29.79 8.72 11.68
CA GLN A 247 -30.76 7.74 11.18
C GLN A 247 -30.12 6.34 11.23
N LYS A 248 -30.76 5.44 11.99
CA LYS A 248 -30.28 4.07 12.18
C LYS A 248 -30.71 3.16 11.03
N CYS A 249 -29.76 2.43 10.46
CA CYS A 249 -30.09 1.38 9.49
C CYS A 249 -30.92 0.26 10.14
N ASN A 250 -32.07 -0.09 9.54
CA ASN A 250 -32.93 -1.15 10.06
C ASN A 250 -32.29 -2.54 9.95
N HIS A 251 -31.39 -2.75 8.96
CA HIS A 251 -30.73 -4.02 8.70
C HIS A 251 -29.54 -4.28 9.65
N CYS A 252 -28.46 -3.48 9.56
CA CYS A 252 -27.22 -3.72 10.31
C CYS A 252 -27.08 -2.87 11.59
N LYS A 253 -28.05 -2.02 11.90
CA LYS A 253 -28.08 -1.15 13.09
C LYS A 253 -26.99 -0.07 13.13
N SER A 254 -26.30 0.16 12.03
CA SER A 254 -25.31 1.21 11.89
C SER A 254 -25.95 2.60 11.76
N TYR A 255 -25.25 3.62 12.23
CA TYR A 255 -25.55 5.02 11.97
C TYR A 255 -24.68 5.62 10.86
N ASN A 256 -23.84 4.81 10.23
CA ASN A 256 -23.11 5.24 9.03
C ASN A 256 -24.03 5.25 7.81
N THR A 257 -24.96 6.16 7.83
CA THR A 257 -26.03 6.29 6.84
C THR A 257 -26.03 7.67 6.21
N ARG A 258 -26.59 7.77 5.01
CA ARG A 258 -26.88 9.05 4.36
C ARG A 258 -28.31 9.09 3.85
N THR A 259 -28.95 10.25 3.96
CA THR A 259 -30.27 10.48 3.39
C THR A 259 -30.20 10.50 1.86
N ILE A 260 -31.13 9.85 1.21
CA ILE A 260 -31.27 9.77 -0.26
C ILE A 260 -32.69 10.18 -0.68
N ALA A 261 -32.88 10.41 -1.95
CA ALA A 261 -34.21 10.51 -2.53
C ALA A 261 -34.95 9.16 -2.46
N PRO A 262 -36.29 9.14 -2.35
CA PRO A 262 -37.07 7.92 -2.44
C PRO A 262 -36.71 7.11 -3.68
N PRO A 263 -36.58 5.77 -3.61
CA PRO A 263 -36.36 4.94 -4.77
C PRO A 263 -37.52 5.12 -5.79
N VAL A 264 -37.17 5.34 -7.04
CA VAL A 264 -38.18 5.33 -8.13
C VAL A 264 -38.56 3.87 -8.36
N LEU A 265 -39.81 3.50 -8.02
CA LEU A 265 -40.31 2.17 -8.32
C LEU A 265 -40.44 2.07 -9.85
N PRO A 266 -39.97 0.98 -10.49
CA PRO A 266 -40.26 0.73 -11.88
C PRO A 266 -41.79 0.59 -12.07
N GLN A 267 -42.33 1.35 -13.03
CA GLN A 267 -43.75 1.26 -13.44
C GLN A 267 -44.03 -0.07 -14.11
#